data_80631656329f3713dbdbe1de0e15d27a
#
_entry.id   80631656329f3713dbdbe1de0e15d27a
#
_cell.length_a   1.000
_cell.length_b   1.000
_cell.length_c   1.000
_cell.angle_alpha   90.00
_cell.angle_beta   90.00
_cell.angle_gamma   90.00
#
_symmetry.space_group_name_H-M   'P 1'
#
loop_
_entity.id
_entity.type
_entity.pdbx_description
1 polymer ?
#
loop_
_entity_poly.entity_id
_entity_poly.type
_entity_poly.pdbx_seq_one_letter_code
_entity_poly.pdbx_strand_id
1 'polypeptide(L)'
;MQRIGLVAIILMMCAGAANAQIPTSGNVFFGYSYYNTDISSIDRANTNGWEASLEGKLIPWVGIVADIDSHYGSQNFVGACPALGFGCGTLHAGFTERNFIFGPRVSFSIGKIRPFAEALFGGAHVSVNNGGGSDTSFATALGGGIDYKIIRPVAWRFQGDYVQTRFFGATQNNIRLSTGIVLRF
;
A
#
# COMPACT_ATOMS: atom_id res chain seq x y z
N MET A 1 -11.24 25.17 -29.28
CA MET A 1 -12.35 25.21 -28.32
C MET A 1 -12.30 24.05 -27.28
N GLN A 2 -11.90 22.84 -27.66
CA GLN A 2 -11.81 21.68 -26.74
C GLN A 2 -10.81 21.85 -25.57
N ARG A 3 -9.69 22.54 -25.80
CA ARG A 3 -8.66 22.76 -24.75
C ARG A 3 -9.09 23.78 -23.67
N ILE A 4 -9.96 24.73 -24.01
CA ILE A 4 -10.49 25.74 -23.08
C ILE A 4 -11.50 25.09 -22.13
N GLY A 5 -12.31 24.13 -22.61
CA GLY A 5 -13.23 23.38 -21.77
C GLY A 5 -12.54 22.51 -20.72
N LEU A 6 -11.42 21.89 -21.09
CA LEU A 6 -10.65 21.03 -20.18
C LEU A 6 -9.99 21.85 -19.06
N VAL A 7 -9.45 23.01 -19.39
CA VAL A 7 -8.88 23.96 -18.40
C VAL A 7 -9.95 24.50 -17.46
N ALA A 8 -11.14 24.80 -17.97
CA ALA A 8 -12.27 25.28 -17.15
C ALA A 8 -12.77 24.20 -16.18
N ILE A 9 -12.82 22.94 -16.60
CA ILE A 9 -13.19 21.79 -15.74
C ILE A 9 -12.14 21.60 -14.63
N ILE A 10 -10.85 21.66 -14.97
CA ILE A 10 -9.75 21.53 -13.98
C ILE A 10 -9.80 22.70 -12.99
N LEU A 11 -10.04 23.93 -13.44
CA LEU A 11 -10.19 25.10 -12.57
C LEU A 11 -11.43 25.01 -11.67
N MET A 12 -12.55 24.49 -12.16
CA MET A 12 -13.74 24.22 -11.33
C MET A 12 -13.49 23.15 -10.27
N MET A 13 -12.75 22.08 -10.60
CA MET A 13 -12.36 21.07 -9.61
C MET A 13 -11.40 21.63 -8.55
N CYS A 14 -10.48 22.53 -8.91
CA CYS A 14 -9.61 23.22 -7.96
C CYS A 14 -10.36 24.23 -7.09
N ALA A 15 -11.38 24.91 -7.61
CA ALA A 15 -12.20 25.86 -6.82
C ALA A 15 -13.09 25.15 -5.78
N GLY A 16 -13.54 23.92 -6.08
CA GLY A 16 -14.24 23.07 -5.10
C GLY A 16 -13.37 22.63 -3.93
N ALA A 17 -12.05 22.49 -4.15
CA ALA A 17 -11.10 22.13 -3.11
C ALA A 17 -10.78 23.26 -2.13
N ALA A 18 -11.03 24.52 -2.49
CA ALA A 18 -10.75 25.69 -1.64
C ALA A 18 -11.67 25.79 -0.40
N ASN A 19 -12.80 25.08 -0.38
CA ASN A 19 -13.68 24.94 0.78
C ASN A 19 -13.56 23.57 1.46
N ALA A 20 -12.55 22.77 1.12
CA ALA A 20 -12.29 21.51 1.80
C ALA A 20 -11.88 21.84 3.23
N GLN A 21 -12.84 21.77 4.16
CA GLN A 21 -12.55 21.83 5.59
C GLN A 21 -11.55 20.74 5.91
N ILE A 22 -10.42 21.13 6.50
CA ILE A 22 -9.47 20.15 7.02
C ILE A 22 -10.27 19.22 7.94
N PRO A 23 -10.24 17.89 7.71
CA PRO A 23 -10.99 16.98 8.56
C PRO A 23 -10.60 17.19 10.02
N THR A 24 -11.55 17.58 10.85
CA THR A 24 -11.34 17.82 12.28
C THR A 24 -11.25 16.52 13.08
N SER A 25 -11.44 15.39 12.42
CA SER A 25 -11.34 14.06 13.00
C SER A 25 -10.69 13.09 12.00
N GLY A 26 -9.88 12.21 12.53
CA GLY A 26 -9.16 11.24 11.71
C GLY A 26 -8.33 10.28 12.55
N ASN A 27 -7.41 9.62 11.89
CA ASN A 27 -6.41 8.81 12.57
C ASN A 27 -5.11 8.72 11.77
N VAL A 28 -4.02 8.50 12.50
CA VAL A 28 -2.73 8.13 11.97
C VAL A 28 -2.44 6.72 12.42
N PHE A 29 -2.07 5.86 11.51
CA PHE A 29 -1.60 4.50 11.77
C PHE A 29 -0.11 4.40 11.49
N PHE A 30 0.59 3.64 12.30
CA PHE A 30 1.95 3.20 12.05
C PHE A 30 2.14 1.79 12.59
N GLY A 31 2.70 0.90 11.77
CA GLY A 31 2.84 -0.48 12.15
C GLY A 31 3.82 -1.29 11.32
N TYR A 32 3.99 -2.54 11.74
CA TYR A 32 4.66 -3.57 11.02
C TYR A 32 3.76 -4.09 9.90
N SER A 33 4.35 -4.37 8.75
CA SER A 33 3.65 -4.93 7.60
C SER A 33 4.41 -6.15 7.06
N TYR A 34 3.70 -7.25 6.93
CA TYR A 34 4.13 -8.46 6.25
C TYR A 34 3.49 -8.49 4.87
N TYR A 35 4.29 -8.77 3.85
CA TYR A 35 3.82 -8.77 2.48
C TYR A 35 4.24 -10.06 1.78
N ASN A 36 3.27 -10.79 1.27
CA ASN A 36 3.48 -12.00 0.51
C ASN A 36 3.28 -11.70 -0.96
N THR A 37 4.40 -11.53 -1.67
CA THR A 37 4.45 -11.10 -3.06
C THR A 37 4.45 -12.30 -4.01
N ASP A 38 3.60 -12.24 -5.03
CA ASP A 38 3.58 -13.18 -6.13
C ASP A 38 4.58 -12.74 -7.22
N ILE A 39 5.71 -13.42 -7.28
CA ILE A 39 6.71 -13.17 -8.32
C ILE A 39 6.43 -14.13 -9.48
N SER A 40 5.69 -13.69 -10.47
CA SER A 40 5.04 -14.39 -11.60
C SER A 40 5.78 -15.53 -12.34
N SER A 41 6.94 -15.97 -11.91
CA SER A 41 7.70 -17.06 -12.55
C SER A 41 8.52 -17.92 -11.59
N ILE A 42 8.54 -17.56 -10.31
CA ILE A 42 9.34 -18.22 -9.28
C ILE A 42 8.51 -18.07 -8.00
N ASP A 43 8.48 -19.01 -7.10
CA ASP A 43 7.73 -19.02 -5.84
C ASP A 43 7.42 -17.66 -5.18
N ARG A 44 6.34 -17.62 -4.38
CA ARG A 44 5.97 -16.43 -3.60
C ARG A 44 7.10 -15.99 -2.67
N ALA A 45 7.41 -14.70 -2.66
CA ALA A 45 8.37 -14.12 -1.73
C ALA A 45 7.66 -13.53 -0.51
N ASN A 46 8.24 -13.80 0.65
CA ASN A 46 7.81 -13.19 1.89
C ASN A 46 8.71 -11.99 2.18
N THR A 47 8.13 -10.83 2.33
CA THR A 47 8.84 -9.59 2.65
C THR A 47 8.29 -8.98 3.92
N ASN A 48 9.13 -8.25 4.61
CA ASN A 48 8.80 -7.60 5.86
C ASN A 48 9.07 -6.10 5.72
N GLY A 49 8.28 -5.30 6.41
CA GLY A 49 8.41 -3.86 6.30
C GLY A 49 7.57 -3.09 7.30
N TRP A 50 7.27 -1.88 6.95
CA TRP A 50 6.45 -0.97 7.73
C TRP A 50 5.36 -0.35 6.85
N GLU A 51 4.29 0.07 7.49
CA GLU A 51 3.18 0.78 6.88
C GLU A 51 2.80 1.98 7.76
N ALA A 52 2.50 3.09 7.11
CA ALA A 52 1.93 4.26 7.76
C ALA A 52 0.76 4.78 6.94
N SER A 53 -0.34 5.12 7.60
CA SER A 53 -1.49 5.72 6.91
C SER A 53 -2.10 6.87 7.69
N LEU A 54 -2.62 7.83 6.94
CA LEU A 54 -3.36 8.97 7.45
C LEU A 54 -4.79 8.90 6.92
N GLU A 55 -5.77 8.86 7.80
CA GLU A 55 -7.19 8.94 7.48
C GLU A 55 -7.78 10.28 7.91
N GLY A 56 -8.42 11.00 7.00
CA GLY A 56 -9.28 12.12 7.28
C GLY A 56 -10.75 11.73 7.13
N LYS A 57 -11.58 12.00 8.15
CA LYS A 57 -13.02 11.70 8.10
C LYS A 57 -13.77 12.79 7.33
N LEU A 58 -14.52 12.37 6.31
CA LEU A 58 -15.47 13.24 5.59
C LEU A 58 -16.83 13.27 6.29
N ILE A 59 -17.28 12.10 6.72
CA ILE A 59 -18.46 11.88 7.55
C ILE A 59 -18.13 10.82 8.61
N PRO A 60 -18.93 10.62 9.66
CA PRO A 60 -18.57 9.75 10.78
C PRO A 60 -18.14 8.32 10.43
N TRP A 61 -18.62 7.80 9.31
CA TRP A 61 -18.39 6.43 8.87
C TRP A 61 -17.58 6.32 7.57
N VAL A 62 -17.31 7.42 6.84
CA VAL A 62 -16.49 7.46 5.62
C VAL A 62 -15.32 8.40 5.80
N GLY A 63 -14.14 7.95 5.42
CA GLY A 63 -12.92 8.75 5.34
C GLY A 63 -12.18 8.53 4.03
N ILE A 64 -11.21 9.39 3.78
CA ILE A 64 -10.18 9.21 2.77
C ILE A 64 -8.88 8.85 3.49
N VAL A 65 -8.21 7.85 2.98
CA VAL A 65 -6.92 7.36 3.49
C VAL A 65 -5.84 7.68 2.47
N ALA A 66 -4.69 8.12 2.95
CA ALA A 66 -3.42 8.08 2.24
C ALA A 66 -2.53 7.07 2.97
N ASP A 67 -2.01 6.10 2.26
CA ASP A 67 -1.24 4.97 2.77
C ASP A 67 0.10 4.90 2.07
N ILE A 68 1.15 4.69 2.84
CA ILE A 68 2.52 4.49 2.37
C ILE A 68 3.11 3.28 3.08
N ASP A 69 3.72 2.40 2.33
CA ASP A 69 4.44 1.26 2.88
C ASP A 69 5.79 1.05 2.20
N SER A 70 6.67 0.31 2.86
CA SER A 70 7.94 -0.11 2.30
C SER A 70 8.27 -1.51 2.82
N HIS A 71 8.50 -2.43 1.89
CA HIS A 71 8.80 -3.83 2.15
C HIS A 71 10.18 -4.18 1.62
N TYR A 72 10.91 -4.98 2.37
CA TYR A 72 12.26 -5.42 2.09
C TYR A 72 12.28 -6.94 1.99
N GLY A 73 12.85 -7.45 0.90
CA GLY A 73 12.99 -8.88 0.66
C GLY A 73 14.32 -9.21 0.02
N SER A 74 14.68 -10.48 0.09
CA SER A 74 15.82 -11.03 -0.64
C SER A 74 15.42 -12.36 -1.25
N GLN A 75 15.85 -12.58 -2.49
CA GLN A 75 15.62 -13.82 -3.22
C GLN A 75 16.95 -14.38 -3.71
N ASN A 76 17.03 -15.71 -3.69
CA ASN A 76 18.14 -16.45 -4.26
C ASN A 76 17.75 -16.92 -5.66
N PHE A 77 18.37 -16.37 -6.67
CA PHE A 77 18.20 -16.81 -8.04
C PHE A 77 19.30 -17.82 -8.38
N VAL A 78 18.91 -19.00 -8.81
CA VAL A 78 19.86 -19.94 -9.42
C VAL A 78 20.11 -19.46 -10.84
N GLY A 79 21.30 -18.93 -11.11
CA GLY A 79 21.68 -18.49 -12.43
C GLY A 79 21.58 -19.63 -13.44
N ALA A 80 21.05 -19.37 -14.64
CA ALA A 80 21.07 -20.33 -15.74
C ALA A 80 22.53 -20.70 -16.02
N CYS A 81 22.86 -21.98 -15.82
CA CYS A 81 24.19 -22.48 -16.12
C CYS A 81 24.33 -22.64 -17.63
N PRO A 82 25.24 -21.92 -18.31
CA PRO A 82 25.64 -22.36 -19.62
C PRO A 82 26.33 -23.72 -19.49
N ALA A 83 26.08 -24.63 -20.41
CA ALA A 83 26.38 -26.06 -20.40
C ALA A 83 27.87 -26.44 -20.33
N LEU A 84 28.68 -25.77 -19.55
CA LEU A 84 30.11 -26.01 -19.35
C LEU A 84 30.42 -26.12 -17.85
N GLY A 85 30.10 -27.23 -17.23
CA GLY A 85 30.83 -27.90 -16.14
C GLY A 85 31.24 -27.12 -14.87
N PHE A 86 30.89 -25.88 -14.68
CA PHE A 86 31.20 -25.09 -13.50
C PHE A 86 29.93 -24.81 -12.72
N GLY A 87 29.99 -24.99 -11.41
CA GLY A 87 28.86 -24.91 -10.51
C GLY A 87 28.02 -23.62 -10.67
N CYS A 88 26.72 -23.79 -10.67
CA CYS A 88 25.78 -22.68 -10.72
C CYS A 88 25.94 -21.81 -9.49
N GLY A 89 26.36 -20.56 -9.66
CA GLY A 89 26.37 -19.57 -8.58
C GLY A 89 24.93 -19.16 -8.22
N THR A 90 24.60 -19.16 -6.96
CA THR A 90 23.39 -18.52 -6.47
C THR A 90 23.61 -17.00 -6.41
N LEU A 91 22.85 -16.24 -7.17
CA LEU A 91 22.82 -14.78 -7.07
C LEU A 91 21.82 -14.37 -6.00
N HIS A 92 22.31 -13.73 -4.95
CA HIS A 92 21.48 -13.09 -3.93
C HIS A 92 21.06 -11.71 -4.44
N ALA A 93 19.81 -11.52 -4.74
CA ALA A 93 19.26 -10.21 -5.08
C ALA A 93 18.32 -9.74 -3.98
N GLY A 94 18.64 -8.60 -3.35
CA GLY A 94 17.74 -7.88 -2.48
C GLY A 94 16.80 -7.00 -3.32
N PHE A 95 15.56 -6.87 -2.90
CA PHE A 95 14.63 -5.93 -3.52
C PHE A 95 13.86 -5.14 -2.46
N THR A 96 13.47 -3.95 -2.84
CA THR A 96 12.64 -3.06 -2.03
C THR A 96 11.42 -2.67 -2.85
N GLU A 97 10.24 -2.89 -2.30
CA GLU A 97 8.97 -2.43 -2.84
C GLU A 97 8.41 -1.33 -1.96
N ARG A 98 7.94 -0.25 -2.59
CA ARG A 98 7.30 0.89 -1.93
C ARG A 98 6.00 1.18 -2.62
N ASN A 99 4.93 1.32 -1.84
CA ASN A 99 3.61 1.68 -2.33
C ASN A 99 3.20 3.03 -1.77
N PHE A 100 2.56 3.83 -2.60
CA PHE A 100 1.84 5.04 -2.21
C PHE A 100 0.45 4.97 -2.83
N ILE A 101 -0.52 4.69 -2.00
CA ILE A 101 -1.90 4.44 -2.41
C ILE A 101 -2.87 5.26 -1.55
N PHE A 102 -3.99 5.65 -2.13
CA PHE A 102 -5.01 6.43 -1.42
C PHE A 102 -6.41 6.02 -1.89
N GLY A 103 -7.41 6.27 -1.04
CA GLY A 103 -8.78 5.98 -1.41
C GLY A 103 -9.77 6.00 -0.25
N PRO A 104 -11.02 5.64 -0.50
CA PRO A 104 -12.05 5.63 0.51
C PRO A 104 -11.90 4.49 1.52
N ARG A 105 -12.23 4.79 2.78
CA ARG A 105 -12.38 3.82 3.88
C ARG A 105 -13.74 4.02 4.54
N VAL A 106 -14.46 2.92 4.73
CA VAL A 106 -15.71 2.88 5.49
C VAL A 106 -15.44 2.20 6.82
N SER A 107 -15.92 2.77 7.93
CA SER A 107 -15.68 2.22 9.26
C SER A 107 -16.82 2.50 10.22
N PHE A 108 -17.12 1.53 11.09
CA PHE A 108 -18.20 1.61 12.07
C PHE A 108 -17.65 1.34 13.47
N SER A 109 -18.03 2.16 14.45
CA SER A 109 -17.60 1.97 15.84
C SER A 109 -18.64 1.19 16.62
N ILE A 110 -18.25 0.02 17.13
CA ILE A 110 -19.08 -0.86 17.95
C ILE A 110 -18.36 -1.03 19.30
N GLY A 111 -18.64 -0.16 20.25
CA GLY A 111 -18.00 -0.19 21.57
C GLY A 111 -16.49 0.07 21.50
N LYS A 112 -15.69 -0.95 21.82
CA LYS A 112 -14.21 -0.86 21.76
C LYS A 112 -13.66 -1.24 20.40
N ILE A 113 -14.45 -1.85 19.53
CA ILE A 113 -14.04 -2.37 18.23
C ILE A 113 -14.52 -1.44 17.13
N ARG A 114 -13.67 -1.20 16.13
CA ARG A 114 -14.01 -0.44 14.93
C ARG A 114 -13.56 -1.22 13.69
N PRO A 115 -14.44 -2.07 13.13
CA PRO A 115 -14.19 -2.68 11.83
C PRO A 115 -14.18 -1.62 10.73
N PHE A 116 -13.37 -1.86 9.71
CA PHE A 116 -13.31 -1.03 8.52
C PHE A 116 -13.05 -1.87 7.26
N ALA A 117 -13.43 -1.32 6.12
CA ALA A 117 -13.09 -1.80 4.80
C ALA A 117 -12.60 -0.63 3.96
N GLU A 118 -11.68 -0.90 3.03
CA GLU A 118 -11.07 0.14 2.20
C GLU A 118 -10.80 -0.34 0.78
N ALA A 119 -10.77 0.61 -0.13
CA ALA A 119 -10.35 0.42 -1.52
C ALA A 119 -9.39 1.55 -1.87
N LEU A 120 -8.12 1.20 -2.08
CA LEU A 120 -7.05 2.15 -2.32
C LEU A 120 -6.46 1.93 -3.71
N PHE A 121 -5.93 3.02 -4.31
CA PHE A 121 -5.28 2.99 -5.62
C PHE A 121 -4.18 4.04 -5.66
N GLY A 122 -3.16 3.78 -6.47
CA GLY A 122 -2.02 4.69 -6.57
C GLY A 122 -0.86 4.06 -7.33
N GLY A 123 0.36 4.30 -6.85
CA GLY A 123 1.60 3.84 -7.45
C GLY A 123 2.38 2.90 -6.56
N ALA A 124 3.02 1.94 -7.17
CA ALA A 124 4.00 1.06 -6.56
C ALA A 124 5.33 1.18 -7.29
N HIS A 125 6.43 1.17 -6.55
CA HIS A 125 7.78 1.21 -7.08
C HIS A 125 8.60 0.05 -6.51
N VAL A 126 9.18 -0.76 -7.39
CA VAL A 126 10.09 -1.83 -7.04
C VAL A 126 11.50 -1.48 -7.50
N SER A 127 12.48 -1.74 -6.64
CA SER A 127 13.91 -1.59 -6.94
C SER A 127 14.64 -2.86 -6.57
N VAL A 128 15.37 -3.43 -7.52
CA VAL A 128 16.17 -4.66 -7.35
C VAL A 128 17.64 -4.27 -7.32
N ASN A 129 18.34 -4.68 -6.25
CA ASN A 129 19.76 -4.42 -6.09
C ASN A 129 20.58 -5.25 -7.09
N ASN A 130 21.90 -4.93 -7.21
CA ASN A 130 22.85 -5.63 -8.07
C ASN A 130 22.52 -5.61 -9.58
N GLY A 131 21.94 -4.48 -10.07
CA GLY A 131 21.70 -4.29 -11.51
C GLY A 131 20.40 -4.93 -12.02
N GLY A 132 19.52 -5.39 -11.13
CA GLY A 132 18.23 -6.00 -11.50
C GLY A 132 17.17 -5.02 -12.01
N GLY A 133 17.48 -3.71 -12.03
CA GLY A 133 16.57 -2.68 -12.54
C GLY A 133 15.55 -2.18 -11.50
N SER A 134 14.75 -1.25 -11.95
CA SER A 134 13.59 -0.74 -11.17
C SER A 134 12.38 -0.56 -12.08
N ASP A 135 11.20 -0.66 -11.51
CA ASP A 135 9.95 -0.44 -12.26
C ASP A 135 8.94 0.28 -11.38
N THR A 136 8.06 1.02 -12.04
CA THR A 136 6.96 1.74 -11.37
C THR A 136 5.66 1.39 -12.07
N SER A 137 4.68 0.95 -11.29
CA SER A 137 3.40 0.53 -11.82
C SER A 137 2.23 1.12 -11.04
N PHE A 138 1.05 1.00 -11.63
CA PHE A 138 -0.18 1.26 -10.92
C PHE A 138 -0.45 0.14 -9.92
N ALA A 139 -0.89 0.51 -8.72
CA ALA A 139 -1.25 -0.39 -7.64
C ALA A 139 -2.69 -0.17 -7.18
N THR A 140 -3.36 -1.24 -6.84
CA THR A 140 -4.67 -1.22 -6.19
C THR A 140 -4.64 -2.10 -4.97
N ALA A 141 -5.30 -1.68 -3.90
CA ALA A 141 -5.49 -2.48 -2.69
C ALA A 141 -6.96 -2.52 -2.31
N LEU A 142 -7.46 -3.69 -1.99
CA LEU A 142 -8.79 -3.92 -1.46
C LEU A 142 -8.65 -4.72 -0.18
N GLY A 143 -9.13 -4.18 0.92
CA GLY A 143 -8.96 -4.84 2.20
C GLY A 143 -9.77 -4.24 3.31
N GLY A 144 -9.32 -4.51 4.52
CA GLY A 144 -9.95 -4.02 5.71
C GLY A 144 -9.32 -4.58 6.97
N GLY A 145 -9.91 -4.21 8.10
CA GLY A 145 -9.36 -4.62 9.36
C GLY A 145 -10.23 -4.22 10.55
N ILE A 146 -9.61 -4.29 11.70
CA ILE A 146 -10.24 -3.98 12.98
C ILE A 146 -9.29 -3.12 13.82
N ASP A 147 -9.80 -1.99 14.31
CA ASP A 147 -9.14 -1.20 15.33
C ASP A 147 -9.73 -1.56 16.71
N TYR A 148 -8.90 -2.03 17.62
CA TYR A 148 -9.25 -2.27 19.01
C TYR A 148 -8.81 -1.09 19.89
N LYS A 149 -9.74 -0.37 20.48
CA LYS A 149 -9.50 0.78 21.34
C LYS A 149 -8.88 0.33 22.66
N ILE A 150 -7.63 0.76 22.92
CA ILE A 150 -6.93 0.53 24.19
C ILE A 150 -7.31 1.62 25.20
N ILE A 151 -6.96 2.86 24.85
CA ILE A 151 -7.29 4.08 25.61
C ILE A 151 -7.66 5.19 24.61
N ARG A 152 -8.17 6.33 25.06
CA ARG A 152 -8.28 7.53 24.22
C ARG A 152 -6.95 8.27 24.23
N PRO A 153 -6.31 8.61 23.07
CA PRO A 153 -6.78 8.41 21.68
C PRO A 153 -6.19 7.16 20.97
N VAL A 154 -5.68 6.16 21.69
CA VAL A 154 -4.86 5.06 21.16
C VAL A 154 -5.71 3.82 20.89
N ALA A 155 -5.52 3.21 19.73
CA ALA A 155 -6.05 1.90 19.36
C ALA A 155 -4.97 1.01 18.75
N TRP A 156 -5.18 -0.28 18.75
CA TRP A 156 -4.38 -1.27 18.05
C TRP A 156 -5.11 -1.71 16.78
N ARG A 157 -4.40 -1.79 15.65
CA ARG A 157 -4.96 -2.20 14.37
C ARG A 157 -4.45 -3.56 13.94
N PHE A 158 -5.35 -4.36 13.40
CA PHE A 158 -5.06 -5.52 12.56
C PHE A 158 -5.73 -5.29 11.21
N GLN A 159 -4.96 -5.40 10.13
CA GLN A 159 -5.39 -5.09 8.77
C GLN A 159 -4.92 -6.18 7.82
N GLY A 160 -5.72 -6.48 6.81
CA GLY A 160 -5.37 -7.39 5.73
C GLY A 160 -5.87 -6.85 4.40
N ASP A 161 -4.98 -6.78 3.41
CA ASP A 161 -5.25 -6.22 2.10
C ASP A 161 -4.81 -7.18 0.99
N TYR A 162 -5.61 -7.27 -0.03
CA TYR A 162 -5.24 -7.81 -1.31
C TYR A 162 -4.71 -6.68 -2.19
N VAL A 163 -3.43 -6.75 -2.54
CA VAL A 163 -2.74 -5.72 -3.30
C VAL A 163 -2.39 -6.26 -4.68
N GLN A 164 -2.86 -5.59 -5.71
CA GLN A 164 -2.52 -5.91 -7.09
C GLN A 164 -1.59 -4.84 -7.65
N THR A 165 -0.45 -5.29 -8.18
CA THR A 165 0.55 -4.47 -8.86
C THR A 165 0.81 -5.01 -10.26
N ARG A 166 1.48 -4.22 -11.12
CA ARG A 166 1.76 -4.63 -12.49
C ARG A 166 3.20 -4.29 -12.90
N PHE A 167 4.16 -4.96 -12.26
CA PHE A 167 5.56 -4.74 -12.54
C PHE A 167 6.04 -5.55 -13.75
N PHE A 168 6.93 -4.96 -14.55
CA PHE A 168 7.55 -5.57 -15.73
C PHE A 168 6.54 -6.18 -16.70
N GLY A 169 5.34 -5.58 -16.80
CA GLY A 169 4.27 -6.04 -17.68
C GLY A 169 3.49 -7.26 -17.18
N ALA A 170 3.84 -7.83 -16.02
CA ALA A 170 3.14 -8.94 -15.39
C ALA A 170 2.27 -8.45 -14.22
N THR A 171 1.11 -9.06 -14.05
CA THR A 171 0.23 -8.75 -12.90
C THR A 171 0.64 -9.61 -11.71
N GLN A 172 0.94 -8.98 -10.58
CA GLN A 172 1.20 -9.62 -9.30
C GLN A 172 0.00 -9.48 -8.38
N ASN A 173 -0.34 -10.57 -7.70
CA ASN A 173 -1.42 -10.64 -6.73
C ASN A 173 -0.82 -10.92 -5.35
N ASN A 174 -0.81 -9.92 -4.52
CA ASN A 174 -0.08 -9.91 -3.26
C ASN A 174 -1.05 -9.84 -2.08
N ILE A 175 -0.64 -10.40 -0.94
CA ILE A 175 -1.37 -10.29 0.32
C ILE A 175 -0.52 -9.49 1.30
N ARG A 176 -1.08 -8.39 1.83
CA ARG A 176 -0.47 -7.57 2.87
C ARG A 176 -1.21 -7.81 4.18
N LEU A 177 -0.46 -8.05 5.25
CA LEU A 177 -0.98 -8.17 6.61
C LEU A 177 -0.24 -7.19 7.50
N SER A 178 -0.96 -6.29 8.15
CA SER A 178 -0.37 -5.22 8.94
C SER A 178 -0.93 -5.17 10.36
N THR A 179 -0.08 -4.77 11.30
CA THR A 179 -0.48 -4.59 12.69
C THR A 179 0.32 -3.48 13.32
N GLY A 180 -0.30 -2.67 14.16
CA GLY A 180 0.36 -1.54 14.79
C GLY A 180 -0.57 -0.62 15.56
N ILE A 181 -0.09 0.60 15.81
CA ILE A 181 -0.76 1.60 16.64
C ILE A 181 -1.51 2.61 15.78
N VAL A 182 -2.70 2.94 16.22
CA VAL A 182 -3.54 4.01 15.66
C VAL A 182 -3.70 5.12 16.68
N LEU A 183 -3.36 6.34 16.26
CA LEU A 183 -3.64 7.56 17.03
C LEU A 183 -4.84 8.28 16.40
N ARG A 184 -5.89 8.52 17.19
CA ARG A 184 -7.13 9.17 16.75
C ARG A 184 -7.19 10.61 17.25
N PHE A 185 -7.61 11.51 16.40
CA PHE A 185 -7.82 12.93 16.72
C PHE A 185 -9.19 13.42 16.25
#